data_aafb485d473c95ad270607cbc3584a39
#
_entry.id   aafb485d473c95ad270607cbc3584a39
#
_cell.length_a   1.000
_cell.length_b   1.000
_cell.length_c   1.000
_cell.angle_alpha   90.00
_cell.angle_beta   90.00
_cell.angle_gamma   90.00
#
_symmetry.space_group_name_H-M   'P 1'
#
loop_
_entity.id
_entity.type
_entity.pdbx_description
1 polymer ?
#
loop_
_entity_poly.entity_id
_entity_poly.type
_entity_poly.pdbx_seq_one_letter_code
_entity_poly.pdbx_strand_id
1 'polypeptide(L)'
;MLFRSLNECKVLAHPASVDNVPTSGGQEDHVSMGMTAALKLRTIVENGEYIAAIELLAAAEALRYREEFDPGPELRRVRDAVRAIAPPLTEDRPLSFDIENLAHAIDRKSVV
;
A
#
# COMPACT_ATOMS: atom_id res chain seq x y z
N MET A 1 6.98 -9.08 4.02
CA MET A 1 6.67 -7.90 3.20
C MET A 1 5.83 -6.89 3.97
N LEU A 2 4.64 -7.22 4.45
CA LEU A 2 3.72 -6.32 5.17
C LEU A 2 4.39 -5.54 6.33
N PHE A 3 5.05 -6.22 7.26
CA PHE A 3 5.70 -5.57 8.41
C PHE A 3 6.85 -4.64 8.03
N ARG A 4 7.58 -4.97 6.99
CA ARG A 4 8.66 -4.12 6.46
C ARG A 4 8.08 -2.82 5.91
N SER A 5 7.06 -2.87 5.06
CA SER A 5 6.42 -1.69 4.47
C SER A 5 5.77 -0.80 5.53
N LEU A 6 5.11 -1.39 6.55
CA LEU A 6 4.58 -0.65 7.69
C LEU A 6 5.66 0.06 8.50
N ASN A 7 6.78 -0.61 8.75
CA ASN A 7 7.89 -0.01 9.48
C ASN A 7 8.54 1.13 8.68
N GLU A 8 8.71 0.95 7.39
CA GLU A 8 9.22 1.98 6.49
C GLU A 8 8.29 3.21 6.46
N CYS A 9 6.98 3.02 6.39
CA CYS A 9 6.01 4.11 6.50
C CYS A 9 6.15 4.89 7.80
N LYS A 10 6.41 4.22 8.94
CA LYS A 10 6.65 4.89 10.23
C LYS A 10 7.91 5.75 10.19
N VAL A 11 8.99 5.27 9.59
CA VAL A 11 10.24 6.04 9.43
C VAL A 11 10.00 7.25 8.51
N LEU A 12 9.33 7.04 7.39
CA LEU A 12 9.01 8.10 6.43
C LEU A 12 8.05 9.16 6.98
N ALA A 13 7.19 8.79 7.94
CA ALA A 13 6.26 9.72 8.60
C ALA A 13 6.96 10.73 9.51
N HIS A 14 8.27 10.55 9.80
CA HIS A 14 9.03 11.56 10.53
C HIS A 14 9.02 12.91 9.79
N PRO A 15 8.67 14.04 10.44
CA PRO A 15 8.53 15.32 9.76
C PRO A 15 9.83 15.78 9.09
N ALA A 16 9.78 16.13 7.81
CA ALA A 16 10.96 16.62 7.09
C ALA A 16 11.42 17.99 7.58
N SER A 17 10.51 18.79 8.14
CA SER A 17 10.77 20.13 8.64
C SER A 17 11.58 20.18 9.94
N VAL A 18 11.80 19.07 10.64
CA VAL A 18 12.66 19.03 11.84
C VAL A 18 14.14 19.07 11.49
N ASP A 19 14.52 18.70 10.28
CA ASP A 19 15.89 18.73 9.78
C ASP A 19 16.17 20.04 9.00
N ASN A 20 15.80 21.16 9.61
CA ASN A 20 15.97 22.46 9.00
C ASN A 20 17.42 22.92 9.01
N VAL A 21 17.83 23.60 7.95
CA VAL A 21 19.18 24.16 7.80
C VAL A 21 19.10 25.66 7.47
N PRO A 22 19.98 26.50 8.04
CA PRO A 22 20.05 27.90 7.65
C PRO A 22 20.42 28.02 6.16
N THR A 23 19.73 28.90 5.46
CA THR A 23 20.00 29.21 4.04
C THR A 23 20.33 30.68 3.85
N SER A 24 20.76 31.06 2.62
CA SER A 24 21.07 32.45 2.26
C SER A 24 22.05 33.14 3.21
N GLY A 25 23.12 32.43 3.64
CA GLY A 25 24.13 33.00 4.55
C GLY A 25 23.59 33.33 5.95
N GLY A 26 22.52 32.65 6.40
CA GLY A 26 21.87 32.87 7.69
C GLY A 26 20.81 33.94 7.70
N GLN A 27 20.37 34.41 6.52
CA GLN A 27 19.26 35.36 6.41
C GLN A 27 17.88 34.67 6.49
N GLU A 28 17.82 33.39 6.18
CA GLU A 28 16.60 32.57 6.27
C GLU A 28 16.75 31.54 7.37
N ASP A 29 15.90 31.64 8.39
CA ASP A 29 15.95 30.77 9.58
C ASP A 29 15.20 29.47 9.40
N HIS A 30 14.26 29.42 8.43
CA HIS A 30 13.39 28.26 8.26
C HIS A 30 13.09 27.97 6.80
N VAL A 31 13.38 26.74 6.40
CA VAL A 31 12.99 26.18 5.10
C VAL A 31 11.89 25.15 5.30
N SER A 32 10.81 25.24 4.54
CA SER A 32 9.64 24.35 4.69
C SER A 32 9.90 22.87 4.40
N MET A 33 10.99 22.54 3.69
CA MET A 33 11.34 21.19 3.24
C MET A 33 10.18 20.47 2.49
N GLY A 34 9.32 21.23 1.82
CA GLY A 34 8.10 20.74 1.20
C GLY A 34 8.34 19.69 0.12
N MET A 35 9.38 19.84 -0.69
CA MET A 35 9.75 18.83 -1.70
C MET A 35 10.14 17.50 -1.05
N THR A 36 10.96 17.54 0.01
CA THR A 36 11.35 16.35 0.76
C THR A 36 10.14 15.67 1.39
N ALA A 37 9.20 16.44 1.96
CA ALA A 37 7.97 15.91 2.51
C ALA A 37 7.09 15.25 1.43
N ALA A 38 6.98 15.87 0.25
CA ALA A 38 6.21 15.32 -0.87
C ALA A 38 6.80 14.01 -1.41
N LEU A 39 8.11 13.91 -1.51
CA LEU A 39 8.78 12.67 -1.93
C LEU A 39 8.59 11.54 -0.91
N LYS A 40 8.67 11.84 0.38
CA LYS A 40 8.36 10.87 1.45
C LYS A 40 6.91 10.40 1.38
N LEU A 41 5.97 11.32 1.18
CA LEU A 41 4.54 11.00 1.05
C LEU A 41 4.29 10.06 -0.14
N ARG A 42 4.90 10.31 -1.29
CA ARG A 42 4.80 9.43 -2.45
C ARG A 42 5.17 7.99 -2.10
N THR A 43 6.31 7.78 -1.45
CA THR A 43 6.75 6.43 -1.04
C THR A 43 5.80 5.80 -0.02
N ILE A 44 5.22 6.61 0.90
CA ILE A 44 4.20 6.13 1.84
C ILE A 44 2.95 5.64 1.11
N VAL A 45 2.48 6.37 0.10
CA VAL A 45 1.32 5.97 -0.70
C VAL A 45 1.60 4.67 -1.46
N GLU A 46 2.73 4.58 -2.15
CA GLU A 46 3.15 3.36 -2.84
C GLU A 46 3.20 2.15 -1.89
N ASN A 47 3.78 2.30 -0.70
CA ASN A 47 3.79 1.26 0.32
C ASN A 47 2.37 0.92 0.82
N GLY A 48 1.48 1.90 0.92
CA GLY A 48 0.07 1.73 1.31
C GLY A 48 -0.69 0.85 0.31
N GLU A 49 -0.48 1.05 -0.98
CA GLU A 49 -1.06 0.23 -2.05
C GLU A 49 -0.62 -1.23 -1.95
N TYR A 50 0.67 -1.47 -1.73
CA TYR A 50 1.19 -2.83 -1.48
C TYR A 50 0.61 -3.48 -0.22
N ILE A 51 0.46 -2.72 0.86
CA ILE A 51 -0.14 -3.21 2.11
C ILE A 51 -1.59 -3.62 1.85
N ALA A 52 -2.38 -2.77 1.19
CA ALA A 52 -3.77 -3.07 0.85
C ALA A 52 -3.90 -4.28 -0.09
N ALA A 53 -3.01 -4.41 -1.07
CA ALA A 53 -2.96 -5.55 -1.97
C ALA A 53 -2.70 -6.87 -1.22
N ILE A 54 -1.76 -6.88 -0.27
CA ILE A 54 -1.46 -8.04 0.57
C ILE A 54 -2.66 -8.41 1.46
N GLU A 55 -3.33 -7.42 2.06
CA GLU A 55 -4.52 -7.65 2.89
C GLU A 55 -5.67 -8.24 2.07
N LEU A 56 -5.94 -7.69 0.89
CA LEU A 56 -6.97 -8.19 -0.02
C LEU A 56 -6.70 -9.62 -0.46
N LEU A 57 -5.46 -9.93 -0.80
CA LEU A 57 -5.04 -11.27 -1.19
C LEU A 57 -5.21 -12.27 -0.04
N ALA A 58 -4.76 -11.91 1.16
CA ALA A 58 -4.89 -12.74 2.35
C ALA A 58 -6.36 -12.94 2.75
N ALA A 59 -7.18 -11.90 2.69
CA ALA A 59 -8.61 -11.98 2.99
C ALA A 59 -9.34 -12.86 1.98
N ALA A 60 -9.07 -12.71 0.69
CA ALA A 60 -9.64 -13.56 -0.34
C ALA A 60 -9.25 -15.04 -0.15
N GLU A 61 -8.00 -15.31 0.26
CA GLU A 61 -7.55 -16.67 0.56
C GLU A 61 -8.21 -17.22 1.83
N ALA A 62 -8.36 -16.42 2.87
CA ALA A 62 -9.05 -16.82 4.10
C ALA A 62 -10.52 -17.18 3.85
N LEU A 63 -11.22 -16.47 2.98
CA LEU A 63 -12.59 -16.79 2.59
C LEU A 63 -12.73 -18.15 1.89
N ARG A 64 -11.70 -18.61 1.21
CA ARG A 64 -11.69 -19.95 0.58
C ARG A 64 -11.82 -21.09 1.59
N TYR A 65 -11.28 -20.91 2.79
CA TYR A 65 -11.35 -21.89 3.87
C TYR A 65 -12.65 -21.80 4.70
N ARG A 66 -13.57 -20.93 4.30
CA ARG A 66 -14.85 -20.69 4.98
C ARG A 66 -16.02 -20.89 4.01
N GLU A 67 -16.10 -22.07 3.38
CA GLU A 67 -17.12 -22.40 2.39
C GLU A 67 -18.56 -22.28 2.91
N GLU A 68 -18.75 -22.46 4.22
CA GLU A 68 -20.06 -22.31 4.90
C GLU A 68 -20.50 -20.84 5.04
N PHE A 69 -19.59 -19.90 4.84
CA PHE A 69 -19.85 -18.48 5.01
C PHE A 69 -20.23 -17.81 3.70
N ASP A 70 -21.47 -17.34 3.63
CA ASP A 70 -21.90 -16.46 2.55
C ASP A 70 -21.54 -15.00 2.89
N PRO A 71 -20.54 -14.41 2.22
CA PRO A 71 -20.08 -13.07 2.54
C PRO A 71 -21.04 -11.94 2.11
N GLY A 72 -22.18 -12.28 1.50
CA GLY A 72 -23.08 -11.29 0.92
C GLY A 72 -22.60 -10.71 -0.42
N PRO A 73 -23.47 -9.96 -1.13
CA PRO A 73 -23.23 -9.59 -2.53
C PRO A 73 -22.03 -8.66 -2.72
N GLU A 74 -21.83 -7.68 -1.84
CA GLU A 74 -20.75 -6.70 -1.98
C GLU A 74 -19.37 -7.34 -1.74
N LEU A 75 -19.24 -8.15 -0.70
CA LEU A 75 -18.00 -8.89 -0.44
C LEU A 75 -17.69 -9.92 -1.53
N ARG A 76 -18.72 -10.54 -2.10
CA ARG A 76 -18.56 -11.41 -3.26
C ARG A 76 -17.97 -10.65 -4.45
N ARG A 77 -18.50 -9.47 -4.77
CA ARG A 77 -17.96 -8.63 -5.86
C ARG A 77 -16.47 -8.30 -5.65
N VAL A 78 -16.11 -7.90 -4.43
CA VAL A 78 -14.70 -7.60 -4.11
C VAL A 78 -13.82 -8.85 -4.23
N ARG A 79 -14.25 -9.96 -3.65
CA ARG A 79 -13.54 -11.23 -3.75
C ARG A 79 -13.34 -11.64 -5.22
N ASP A 80 -14.37 -11.56 -6.03
CA ASP A 80 -14.35 -11.99 -7.42
C ASP A 80 -13.43 -11.07 -8.25
N ALA A 81 -13.40 -9.77 -7.95
CA ALA A 81 -12.47 -8.82 -8.55
C ALA A 81 -11.02 -9.13 -8.18
N VAL A 82 -10.75 -9.47 -6.92
CA VAL A 82 -9.42 -9.91 -6.48
C VAL A 82 -9.02 -11.21 -7.18
N ARG A 83 -9.94 -12.18 -7.27
CA ARG A 83 -9.68 -13.47 -7.90
C ARG A 83 -9.49 -13.41 -9.42
N ALA A 84 -10.05 -12.40 -10.07
CA ALA A 84 -9.77 -12.15 -11.50
C ALA A 84 -8.32 -11.72 -11.77
N ILE A 85 -7.64 -11.17 -10.76
CA ILE A 85 -6.24 -10.70 -10.84
C ILE A 85 -5.29 -11.75 -10.23
N ALA A 86 -5.66 -12.28 -9.07
CA ALA A 86 -4.87 -13.21 -8.28
C ALA A 86 -5.65 -14.52 -8.06
N PRO A 87 -5.38 -15.57 -8.84
CA PRO A 87 -6.05 -16.85 -8.71
C PRO A 87 -5.80 -17.51 -7.36
N PRO A 88 -6.67 -18.43 -6.90
CA PRO A 88 -6.48 -19.15 -5.65
C PRO A 88 -5.14 -19.86 -5.54
N LEU A 89 -4.59 -19.90 -4.34
CA LEU A 89 -3.32 -20.57 -4.05
C LEU A 89 -3.56 -22.08 -3.89
N THR A 90 -3.53 -22.83 -4.99
CA THR A 90 -3.68 -24.30 -4.99
C THR A 90 -2.36 -25.00 -4.79
N GLU A 91 -1.27 -24.36 -5.19
CA GLU A 91 0.11 -24.85 -5.05
C GLU A 91 0.97 -23.68 -4.52
N ASP A 92 2.08 -24.01 -3.87
CA ASP A 92 3.04 -23.01 -3.40
C ASP A 92 3.70 -22.33 -4.60
N ARG A 93 3.65 -20.99 -4.63
CA ARG A 93 4.21 -20.14 -5.68
C ARG A 93 4.57 -18.75 -5.18
N PRO A 94 5.51 -18.07 -5.84
CA PRO A 94 5.79 -16.66 -5.51
C PRO A 94 4.56 -15.79 -5.69
N LEU A 95 4.19 -15.06 -4.64
CA LEU A 95 3.03 -14.15 -4.64
C LEU A 95 3.38 -12.72 -5.09
N SER A 96 4.65 -12.44 -5.39
CA SER A 96 5.09 -11.09 -5.77
C SER A 96 4.32 -10.51 -6.95
N PHE A 97 4.11 -11.31 -8.01
CA PHE A 97 3.37 -10.89 -9.19
C PHE A 97 1.89 -10.60 -8.90
N ASP A 98 1.26 -11.43 -8.06
CA ASP A 98 -0.14 -11.20 -7.66
C ASP A 98 -0.29 -9.89 -6.87
N ILE A 99 0.63 -9.66 -5.93
CA ILE A 99 0.66 -8.45 -5.10
C ILE A 99 0.88 -7.21 -5.96
N GLU A 100 1.84 -7.24 -6.89
CA GLU A 100 2.10 -6.13 -7.81
C GLU A 100 0.88 -5.82 -8.69
N ASN A 101 0.27 -6.84 -9.28
CA ASN A 101 -0.91 -6.67 -10.12
C ASN A 101 -2.11 -6.12 -9.34
N LEU A 102 -2.30 -6.55 -8.09
CA LEU A 102 -3.34 -6.03 -7.21
C LEU A 102 -3.06 -4.58 -6.80
N ALA A 103 -1.82 -4.23 -6.44
CA ALA A 103 -1.43 -2.86 -6.13
C ALA A 103 -1.71 -1.92 -7.32
N HIS A 104 -1.30 -2.31 -8.53
CA HIS A 104 -1.62 -1.54 -9.74
C HIS A 104 -3.13 -1.43 -10.02
N ALA A 105 -3.92 -2.43 -9.68
CA ALA A 105 -5.37 -2.37 -9.85
C ALA A 105 -6.03 -1.42 -8.83
N ILE A 106 -5.46 -1.28 -7.64
CA ILE A 106 -5.89 -0.32 -6.62
C ILE A 106 -5.61 1.11 -7.12
N ASP A 107 -4.40 1.39 -7.57
CA ASP A 107 -4.00 2.70 -8.10
C ASP A 107 -4.89 3.13 -9.29
N ARG A 108 -5.13 2.26 -10.26
CA ARG A 108 -5.98 2.55 -11.44
C ARG A 108 -7.43 2.90 -11.11
N LYS A 109 -7.98 2.41 -10.01
CA LYS A 109 -9.36 2.72 -9.59
C LYS A 109 -9.49 4.02 -8.82
N SER A 110 -8.41 4.58 -8.34
CA SER A 110 -8.39 5.88 -7.66
C SER A 110 -8.39 7.07 -8.63
N VAL A 111 -8.32 6.82 -9.93
CA VAL A 111 -8.25 7.86 -11.00
C VAL A 111 -9.58 8.00 -11.75
N VAL A 112 -10.70 7.59 -11.15
CA VAL A 112 -12.06 7.79 -11.73
C VAL A 112 -12.86 8.71 -10.85
#